data_0c3bde68fa3405b110bc05cbe7bcdb51
#
_entry.id   0c3bde68fa3405b110bc05cbe7bcdb51
#
_cell.length_a   1.000
_cell.length_b   1.000
_cell.length_c   1.000
_cell.angle_alpha   90.00
_cell.angle_beta   90.00
_cell.angle_gamma   90.00
#
_symmetry.space_group_name_H-M   'P 1'
#
loop_
_entity.id
_entity.type
_entity.pdbx_description
1 polymer ?
#
loop_
_entity_poly.entity_id
_entity_poly.type
_entity_poly.pdbx_seq_one_letter_code
_entity_poly.pdbx_strand_id
1 'polypeptide(L)'
;AVLSSDRYESGSEVFSRDGKWLYFLSNREFVATPRAPWGDRNMGPGFDRRTRIYALALQAGNRFPFQPADELHKDDKAAGKDKDKDDNGKSAKNGDKNEKKQPALPAIDWDGLAGRLFEVPVAAGNFRALAIDDKRLYFIDEGSGAEARPQLKTLAIGNDGDEARIFAEEISTYQLSADASKLLLVKWSEHGAGAMFVVDAGDKAPEKMEKHKLRIGDWRLAVDPRAEWQQMFNDAWRMHREFSFDPDMRGVDWDAVRARYLPLLARVTDRNELEDLTGQMTAELGILHSQVRGGDKRRDDEVAKPAALGADLVAVANGLKLAHIYRSDPELPSERAPLARPGVDAREGDVLTAINGQAVRSLADVADALANQAGKQVLLALNRNGSALQTVATPVDSRSESGLRYGDWEEDRRQRVLASGKGRIGYLH
;
A
#
# COMPACT_ATOMS: atom_id res chain seq x y z
N ALA A 1 22.62 -18.55 -19.80
CA ALA A 1 23.25 -19.28 -18.70
C ALA A 1 22.44 -19.04 -17.42
N VAL A 2 22.28 -20.08 -16.60
CA VAL A 2 21.68 -19.96 -15.29
C VAL A 2 22.77 -19.54 -14.31
N LEU A 3 22.61 -18.37 -13.69
CA LEU A 3 23.61 -17.76 -12.80
C LEU A 3 23.37 -18.07 -11.32
N SER A 4 22.15 -18.49 -10.96
CA SER A 4 21.78 -18.90 -9.61
C SER A 4 20.92 -20.16 -9.66
N SER A 5 20.85 -20.91 -8.57
CA SER A 5 19.96 -22.05 -8.45
C SER A 5 18.52 -21.58 -8.17
N ASP A 6 17.55 -22.48 -8.34
CA ASP A 6 16.14 -22.30 -7.99
C ASP A 6 15.87 -22.37 -6.46
N ARG A 7 16.91 -22.52 -5.65
CA ARG A 7 16.81 -22.58 -4.18
C ARG A 7 16.41 -21.27 -3.53
N TYR A 8 16.77 -20.14 -4.19
CA TYR A 8 16.53 -18.80 -3.65
C TYR A 8 15.89 -17.92 -4.70
N GLU A 9 14.89 -17.17 -4.29
CA GLU A 9 14.30 -16.13 -5.11
C GLU A 9 15.32 -15.00 -5.34
N SER A 10 15.61 -14.71 -6.59
CA SER A 10 16.56 -13.66 -7.00
C SER A 10 15.94 -12.80 -8.10
N GLY A 11 16.23 -11.51 -8.09
CA GLY A 11 15.68 -10.56 -9.06
C GLY A 11 16.28 -9.16 -8.91
N SER A 12 15.69 -8.18 -9.60
CA SER A 12 16.17 -6.80 -9.64
C SER A 12 17.64 -6.70 -10.06
N GLU A 13 18.01 -7.46 -11.08
CA GLU A 13 19.36 -7.51 -11.62
C GLU A 13 19.74 -6.22 -12.34
N VAL A 14 20.93 -5.71 -12.09
CA VAL A 14 21.50 -4.53 -12.74
C VAL A 14 22.98 -4.73 -13.03
N PHE A 15 23.40 -4.38 -14.25
CA PHE A 15 24.80 -4.40 -14.63
C PHE A 15 25.47 -3.08 -14.25
N SER A 16 26.70 -3.16 -13.74
CA SER A 16 27.57 -1.97 -13.66
C SER A 16 27.85 -1.42 -15.06
N ARG A 17 27.96 -0.10 -15.18
CA ARG A 17 28.12 0.56 -16.48
C ARG A 17 29.45 0.22 -17.16
N ASP A 18 30.45 -0.18 -16.40
CA ASP A 18 31.75 -0.67 -16.92
C ASP A 18 31.71 -2.16 -17.37
N GLY A 19 30.55 -2.85 -17.18
CA GLY A 19 30.35 -4.24 -17.56
C GLY A 19 31.16 -5.26 -16.75
N LYS A 20 31.64 -4.88 -15.56
CA LYS A 20 32.44 -5.78 -14.71
C LYS A 20 31.62 -6.53 -13.67
N TRP A 21 30.47 -6.02 -13.30
CA TRP A 21 29.65 -6.54 -12.21
C TRP A 21 28.19 -6.69 -12.61
N LEU A 22 27.57 -7.74 -12.11
CA LEU A 22 26.11 -7.89 -12.04
C LEU A 22 25.71 -7.83 -10.58
N TYR A 23 24.90 -6.81 -10.21
CA TYR A 23 24.28 -6.72 -8.88
C TYR A 23 22.87 -7.23 -8.95
N PHE A 24 22.40 -7.88 -7.88
CA PHE A 24 21.03 -8.37 -7.80
C PHE A 24 20.58 -8.53 -6.34
N LEU A 25 19.28 -8.58 -6.14
CA LEU A 25 18.65 -8.89 -4.87
C LEU A 25 18.37 -10.39 -4.77
N SER A 26 18.56 -10.96 -3.60
CA SER A 26 18.19 -12.36 -3.37
C SER A 26 17.69 -12.57 -1.95
N ASN A 27 16.59 -13.34 -1.83
CA ASN A 27 15.97 -13.69 -0.56
C ASN A 27 16.65 -14.93 0.02
N ARG A 28 17.58 -14.73 0.95
CA ARG A 28 18.36 -15.82 1.56
C ARG A 28 18.32 -15.84 3.09
N GLU A 29 17.57 -14.92 3.70
CA GLU A 29 17.30 -14.88 5.13
C GLU A 29 15.88 -15.35 5.41
N PHE A 30 15.73 -16.16 6.46
CA PHE A 30 14.47 -16.85 6.77
C PHE A 30 14.07 -16.67 8.23
N VAL A 31 14.08 -15.42 8.69
CA VAL A 31 13.57 -15.09 10.03
C VAL A 31 12.05 -15.00 9.94
N ALA A 32 11.36 -15.99 10.50
CA ALA A 32 9.91 -16.05 10.48
C ALA A 32 9.28 -14.99 11.40
N THR A 33 8.27 -14.31 10.91
CA THR A 33 7.47 -13.36 11.68
C THR A 33 5.98 -13.59 11.41
N PRO A 34 5.09 -13.39 12.39
CA PRO A 34 3.66 -13.39 12.15
C PRO A 34 3.29 -12.22 11.20
N ARG A 35 2.74 -12.54 10.03
CA ARG A 35 2.42 -11.51 9.00
C ARG A 35 0.94 -11.36 8.71
N ALA A 36 0.18 -12.43 8.84
CA ALA A 36 -1.19 -12.46 8.38
C ALA A 36 -2.17 -12.53 9.54
N PRO A 37 -3.30 -11.81 9.47
CA PRO A 37 -4.37 -11.95 10.45
C PRO A 37 -4.97 -13.37 10.48
N TRP A 38 -4.81 -14.13 9.37
CA TRP A 38 -5.24 -15.53 9.25
C TRP A 38 -4.25 -16.53 9.86
N GLY A 39 -3.08 -16.05 10.35
CA GLY A 39 -1.99 -16.88 10.88
C GLY A 39 -1.22 -17.66 9.82
N ASP A 40 -0.10 -18.22 10.25
CA ASP A 40 0.85 -18.92 9.36
C ASP A 40 0.29 -20.24 8.79
N ARG A 41 -0.75 -20.80 9.41
CA ARG A 41 -1.34 -22.07 8.97
C ARG A 41 -2.00 -21.99 7.60
N ASN A 42 -2.60 -20.86 7.24
CA ASN A 42 -3.34 -20.71 6.00
C ASN A 42 -2.49 -20.15 4.84
N MET A 43 -1.52 -19.28 5.16
CA MET A 43 -0.75 -18.55 4.18
C MET A 43 0.74 -18.89 4.18
N GLY A 44 1.17 -19.78 5.07
CA GLY A 44 2.57 -20.08 5.31
C GLY A 44 3.29 -18.99 6.13
N PRO A 45 4.52 -19.27 6.58
CA PRO A 45 5.28 -18.33 7.38
C PRO A 45 5.61 -17.04 6.60
N GLY A 46 5.45 -15.90 7.25
CA GLY A 46 5.99 -14.65 6.77
C GLY A 46 7.46 -14.51 7.14
N PHE A 47 8.30 -14.04 6.23
CA PHE A 47 9.70 -13.75 6.51
C PHE A 47 9.93 -12.25 6.44
N ASP A 48 10.65 -11.71 7.44
CA ASP A 48 11.03 -10.31 7.51
C ASP A 48 12.54 -10.17 7.24
N ARG A 49 12.95 -9.06 6.64
CA ARG A 49 14.35 -8.75 6.29
C ARG A 49 15.06 -9.90 5.57
N ARG A 50 14.40 -10.46 4.59
CA ARG A 50 14.86 -11.67 3.90
C ARG A 50 15.82 -11.41 2.74
N THR A 51 15.95 -10.15 2.32
CA THR A 51 16.63 -9.76 1.09
C THR A 51 18.04 -9.24 1.39
N ARG A 52 19.04 -9.71 0.63
CA ARG A 52 20.40 -9.19 0.60
C ARG A 52 20.76 -8.75 -0.80
N ILE A 53 21.79 -7.91 -0.91
CA ILE A 53 22.36 -7.45 -2.18
C ILE A 53 23.59 -8.28 -2.47
N TYR A 54 23.65 -8.85 -3.65
CA TYR A 54 24.78 -9.65 -4.14
C TYR A 54 25.44 -8.98 -5.34
N ALA A 55 26.72 -9.21 -5.50
CA ALA A 55 27.53 -8.77 -6.63
C ALA A 55 28.23 -9.99 -7.24
N LEU A 56 28.10 -10.17 -8.54
CA LEU A 56 28.76 -11.22 -9.30
C LEU A 56 29.81 -10.60 -10.20
N ALA A 57 31.09 -10.97 -10.02
CA ALA A 57 32.15 -10.50 -10.90
C ALA A 57 32.07 -11.20 -12.25
N LEU A 58 31.91 -10.45 -13.33
CA LEU A 58 31.72 -10.98 -14.68
C LEU A 58 33.03 -11.43 -15.33
N GLN A 59 34.18 -10.92 -14.89
CA GLN A 59 35.51 -11.36 -15.31
C GLN A 59 36.29 -11.92 -14.13
N ALA A 60 37.17 -12.86 -14.41
CA ALA A 60 38.13 -13.35 -13.44
C ALA A 60 39.14 -12.25 -13.04
N GLY A 61 39.51 -12.24 -11.76
CA GLY A 61 40.48 -11.27 -11.25
C GLY A 61 39.89 -9.89 -10.88
N ASN A 62 38.64 -9.62 -11.11
CA ASN A 62 37.99 -8.39 -10.62
C ASN A 62 38.01 -8.37 -9.09
N ARG A 63 38.61 -7.34 -8.50
CA ARG A 63 38.56 -7.11 -7.06
C ARG A 63 37.16 -6.58 -6.66
N PHE A 64 36.63 -7.16 -5.62
CA PHE A 64 35.33 -6.71 -5.10
C PHE A 64 35.39 -5.27 -4.59
N PRO A 65 34.54 -4.34 -5.08
CA PRO A 65 34.67 -2.91 -4.79
C PRO A 65 34.55 -2.55 -3.30
N PHE A 66 33.85 -3.37 -2.52
CA PHE A 66 33.68 -3.15 -1.08
C PHE A 66 34.74 -3.84 -0.22
N GLN A 67 35.73 -4.49 -0.84
CA GLN A 67 36.79 -5.14 -0.11
C GLN A 67 37.79 -4.09 0.42
N PRO A 68 38.08 -4.08 1.74
CA PRO A 68 39.04 -3.14 2.32
C PRO A 68 40.39 -3.15 1.63
N ALA A 69 41.10 -2.02 1.68
CA ALA A 69 42.48 -1.96 1.23
C ALA A 69 43.36 -3.01 1.96
N ASP A 70 44.32 -3.58 1.26
CA ASP A 70 45.25 -4.56 1.80
C ASP A 70 46.71 -4.23 1.37
N GLU A 71 47.67 -5.05 1.78
CA GLU A 71 49.07 -4.81 1.50
C GLU A 71 49.42 -4.79 -0.01
N LEU A 72 48.62 -5.50 -0.83
CA LEU A 72 48.79 -5.58 -2.27
C LEU A 72 48.00 -4.49 -3.01
N HIS A 73 46.96 -3.92 -2.37
CA HIS A 73 46.05 -2.98 -2.97
C HIS A 73 45.83 -1.80 -2.01
N LYS A 74 46.69 -0.80 -2.14
CA LYS A 74 46.59 0.44 -1.36
C LYS A 74 45.52 1.35 -1.93
N ASP A 75 44.87 2.16 -1.08
CA ASP A 75 43.88 3.11 -1.53
C ASP A 75 44.46 4.15 -2.48
N ASP A 76 43.85 4.30 -3.66
CA ASP A 76 44.25 5.30 -4.66
C ASP A 76 44.11 6.76 -4.19
N LYS A 77 43.45 6.99 -3.04
CA LYS A 77 43.31 8.33 -2.43
C LYS A 77 44.61 8.92 -1.91
N ALA A 78 45.65 8.10 -1.69
CA ALA A 78 46.96 8.58 -1.27
C ALA A 78 47.82 9.11 -2.44
N ALA A 79 47.50 8.73 -3.68
CA ALA A 79 48.26 9.12 -4.87
C ALA A 79 47.82 10.46 -5.50
N GLY A 80 46.69 11.02 -5.09
CA GLY A 80 46.10 12.22 -5.69
C GLY A 80 46.49 13.58 -5.12
N LYS A 81 47.36 13.63 -4.06
CA LYS A 81 47.71 14.91 -3.38
C LYS A 81 49.00 15.57 -3.87
N ASP A 82 49.72 14.97 -4.81
CA ASP A 82 51.05 15.49 -5.24
C ASP A 82 51.16 15.89 -6.72
N LYS A 83 50.05 16.10 -7.42
CA LYS A 83 50.09 16.57 -8.83
C LYS A 83 49.16 17.74 -9.10
N ASP A 84 49.28 18.82 -8.37
CA ASP A 84 48.77 20.13 -8.75
C ASP A 84 49.84 21.21 -8.49
N LYS A 85 50.86 21.24 -9.31
CA LYS A 85 51.65 22.44 -9.62
C LYS A 85 52.26 22.32 -11.02
N ASP A 86 51.95 23.37 -11.78
CA ASP A 86 52.53 23.72 -13.07
C ASP A 86 52.02 22.97 -14.33
N ASP A 87 51.04 23.50 -15.00
CA ASP A 87 51.28 24.02 -16.33
C ASP A 87 50.22 25.01 -16.79
N ASN A 88 50.72 26.21 -17.11
CA ASN A 88 49.99 27.32 -17.65
C ASN A 88 50.26 27.33 -19.17
N GLY A 89 49.33 26.86 -19.98
CA GLY A 89 49.50 26.77 -21.43
C GLY A 89 48.21 26.94 -22.22
N LYS A 90 47.99 28.12 -22.74
CA LYS A 90 47.00 28.48 -23.77
C LYS A 90 47.02 27.50 -24.94
N SER A 91 45.86 27.01 -25.41
CA SER A 91 45.52 27.16 -26.83
C SER A 91 44.14 26.60 -27.25
N ALA A 92 43.42 27.46 -27.91
CA ALA A 92 42.61 27.27 -29.13
C ALA A 92 41.45 26.26 -29.20
N LYS A 93 40.28 26.84 -29.37
CA LYS A 93 39.09 26.26 -29.97
C LYS A 93 39.37 25.53 -31.26
N ASN A 94 38.89 24.29 -31.36
CA ASN A 94 38.37 23.79 -32.62
C ASN A 94 37.23 22.82 -32.28
N GLY A 95 36.03 23.10 -32.76
CA GLY A 95 34.87 22.28 -32.64
C GLY A 95 34.98 21.10 -33.61
N ASP A 96 34.98 19.92 -33.04
CA ASP A 96 34.61 18.71 -33.77
C ASP A 96 33.73 17.87 -32.82
N LYS A 97 32.49 17.70 -33.23
CA LYS A 97 31.53 16.81 -32.58
C LYS A 97 31.95 15.38 -32.87
N ASN A 98 32.94 14.90 -32.15
CA ASN A 98 33.26 13.50 -32.12
C ASN A 98 32.25 12.81 -31.18
N GLU A 99 31.30 12.09 -31.74
CA GLU A 99 30.54 11.08 -30.99
C GLU A 99 31.56 10.17 -30.31
N LYS A 100 31.72 10.32 -29.00
CA LYS A 100 32.52 9.40 -28.18
C LYS A 100 31.90 8.02 -28.34
N LYS A 101 32.47 7.15 -29.15
CA LYS A 101 32.14 5.72 -29.17
C LYS A 101 32.27 5.23 -27.74
N GLN A 102 31.17 4.73 -27.19
CA GLN A 102 31.23 4.05 -25.90
C GLN A 102 32.23 2.89 -26.01
N PRO A 103 33.14 2.74 -25.05
CA PRO A 103 34.06 1.61 -25.05
C PRO A 103 33.29 0.30 -25.07
N ALA A 104 33.77 -0.67 -25.86
CA ALA A 104 33.11 -1.98 -25.90
C ALA A 104 33.14 -2.60 -24.50
N LEU A 105 32.01 -3.11 -24.05
CA LEU A 105 31.93 -3.78 -22.76
C LEU A 105 32.81 -5.04 -22.78
N PRO A 106 33.48 -5.37 -21.65
CA PRO A 106 34.30 -6.55 -21.55
C PRO A 106 33.46 -7.83 -21.70
N ALA A 107 34.05 -8.87 -22.28
CA ALA A 107 33.41 -10.17 -22.39
C ALA A 107 33.21 -10.82 -21.01
N ILE A 108 32.18 -11.63 -20.86
CA ILE A 108 31.92 -12.38 -19.63
C ILE A 108 32.75 -13.66 -19.63
N ASP A 109 33.50 -13.90 -18.56
CA ASP A 109 34.19 -15.16 -18.31
C ASP A 109 33.17 -16.15 -17.69
N TRP A 110 32.79 -17.12 -18.48
CA TRP A 110 31.77 -18.12 -18.01
C TRP A 110 32.40 -19.16 -17.09
N ASP A 111 33.69 -19.48 -17.26
CA ASP A 111 34.32 -20.49 -16.43
C ASP A 111 34.50 -19.99 -15.00
N GLY A 112 34.05 -20.78 -14.04
CA GLY A 112 34.12 -20.45 -12.63
C GLY A 112 33.23 -19.27 -12.18
N LEU A 113 32.28 -18.81 -13.01
CA LEU A 113 31.46 -17.62 -12.73
C LEU A 113 30.72 -17.72 -11.39
N ALA A 114 30.14 -18.88 -11.08
CA ALA A 114 29.40 -19.08 -9.81
C ALA A 114 30.27 -18.89 -8.55
N GLY A 115 31.58 -19.11 -8.66
CA GLY A 115 32.54 -18.90 -7.56
C GLY A 115 32.93 -17.44 -7.32
N ARG A 116 32.47 -16.52 -8.18
CA ARG A 116 32.77 -15.08 -8.10
C ARG A 116 31.64 -14.24 -7.54
N LEU A 117 30.81 -14.88 -6.72
CA LEU A 117 29.68 -14.25 -6.04
C LEU A 117 30.16 -13.63 -4.71
N PHE A 118 29.82 -12.38 -4.49
CA PHE A 118 30.12 -11.63 -3.28
C PHE A 118 28.82 -11.10 -2.66
N GLU A 119 28.82 -10.91 -1.36
CA GLU A 119 27.75 -10.25 -0.62
C GLU A 119 28.14 -8.79 -0.39
N VAL A 120 27.27 -7.85 -0.78
CA VAL A 120 27.44 -6.42 -0.50
C VAL A 120 27.26 -6.21 1.01
N PRO A 121 28.13 -5.42 1.68
CA PRO A 121 28.12 -5.28 3.13
C PRO A 121 26.97 -4.40 3.65
N VAL A 122 25.75 -4.83 3.39
CA VAL A 122 24.50 -4.22 3.88
C VAL A 122 23.71 -5.28 4.64
N ALA A 123 23.27 -4.95 5.83
CA ALA A 123 22.40 -5.85 6.60
C ALA A 123 21.15 -6.22 5.79
N ALA A 124 20.66 -7.43 5.98
CA ALA A 124 19.45 -7.89 5.32
C ALA A 124 18.25 -6.99 5.64
N GLY A 125 17.42 -6.75 4.65
CA GLY A 125 16.23 -5.89 4.73
C GLY A 125 15.10 -6.40 3.85
N ASN A 126 14.07 -5.61 3.70
CA ASN A 126 12.97 -5.88 2.76
C ASN A 126 13.19 -5.05 1.48
N PHE A 127 14.23 -5.43 0.72
CA PHE A 127 14.71 -4.65 -0.41
C PHE A 127 14.00 -5.01 -1.71
N ARG A 128 13.81 -4.00 -2.57
CA ARG A 128 13.33 -4.14 -3.93
C ARG A 128 13.88 -3.04 -4.84
N ALA A 129 13.70 -3.22 -6.15
CA ALA A 129 14.01 -2.22 -7.17
C ALA A 129 15.47 -1.70 -7.09
N LEU A 130 16.44 -2.60 -7.26
CA LEU A 130 17.86 -2.23 -7.29
C LEU A 130 18.17 -1.45 -8.57
N ALA A 131 18.94 -0.37 -8.46
CA ALA A 131 19.54 0.36 -9.57
C ALA A 131 20.97 0.77 -9.23
N ILE A 132 21.75 1.13 -10.25
CA ILE A 132 23.17 1.48 -10.11
C ILE A 132 23.53 2.67 -11.01
N ASP A 133 24.28 3.61 -10.48
CA ASP A 133 25.09 4.55 -11.26
C ASP A 133 26.57 4.19 -11.20
N ASP A 134 27.47 5.07 -11.64
CA ASP A 134 28.91 4.80 -11.64
C ASP A 134 29.51 4.72 -10.22
N LYS A 135 28.80 5.19 -9.19
CA LYS A 135 29.33 5.39 -7.84
C LYS A 135 28.49 4.77 -6.74
N ARG A 136 27.22 4.46 -7.03
CA ARG A 136 26.24 4.14 -5.99
C ARG A 136 25.26 3.07 -6.43
N LEU A 137 24.83 2.29 -5.45
CA LEU A 137 23.62 1.48 -5.52
C LEU A 137 22.44 2.28 -4.94
N TYR A 138 21.27 2.10 -5.54
CA TYR A 138 19.99 2.61 -5.07
C TYR A 138 19.03 1.45 -4.91
N PHE A 139 18.26 1.45 -3.85
CA PHE A 139 17.23 0.41 -3.60
C PHE A 139 16.16 0.91 -2.64
N ILE A 140 14.94 0.38 -2.76
CA ILE A 140 13.88 0.67 -1.80
C ILE A 140 13.95 -0.35 -0.69
N ASP A 141 13.88 0.13 0.55
CA ASP A 141 13.63 -0.67 1.75
C ASP A 141 12.21 -0.41 2.24
N GLU A 142 11.38 -1.45 2.23
CA GLU A 142 9.99 -1.39 2.69
C GLU A 142 9.88 -1.23 4.21
N GLY A 143 10.99 -1.42 4.94
CA GLY A 143 10.99 -1.47 6.40
C GLY A 143 10.31 -2.70 6.95
N SER A 144 10.01 -2.69 8.24
CA SER A 144 9.38 -3.80 8.98
C SER A 144 8.20 -3.31 9.79
N GLY A 145 7.11 -4.10 9.82
CA GLY A 145 5.90 -3.79 10.58
C GLY A 145 4.83 -3.04 9.78
N ALA A 146 3.62 -2.95 10.36
CA ALA A 146 2.43 -2.43 9.68
C ALA A 146 2.50 -0.91 9.37
N GLU A 147 3.22 -0.16 10.20
CA GLU A 147 3.37 1.30 10.06
C GLU A 147 4.60 1.70 9.23
N ALA A 148 5.40 0.72 8.76
CA ALA A 148 6.59 1.02 7.97
C ALA A 148 6.22 1.74 6.67
N ARG A 149 7.03 2.71 6.29
CA ARG A 149 6.91 3.42 5.01
C ARG A 149 8.16 3.16 4.18
N PRO A 150 8.01 2.95 2.87
CA PRO A 150 9.13 2.62 2.00
C PRO A 150 10.10 3.80 1.90
N GLN A 151 11.39 3.50 2.00
CA GLN A 151 12.49 4.46 1.91
C GLN A 151 13.38 4.13 0.72
N LEU A 152 13.71 5.13 -0.09
CA LEU A 152 14.78 4.98 -1.06
C LEU A 152 16.11 5.14 -0.33
N LYS A 153 16.93 4.11 -0.39
CA LYS A 153 18.29 4.09 0.18
C LYS A 153 19.35 4.13 -0.91
N THR A 154 20.52 4.62 -0.56
CA THR A 154 21.70 4.62 -1.43
C THR A 154 22.92 4.15 -0.66
N LEU A 155 23.82 3.44 -1.37
CA LEU A 155 25.10 2.95 -0.86
C LEU A 155 26.22 3.34 -1.83
N ALA A 156 27.27 3.98 -1.36
CA ALA A 156 28.45 4.23 -2.17
C ALA A 156 29.16 2.90 -2.52
N ILE A 157 29.56 2.75 -3.78
CA ILE A 157 30.36 1.62 -4.23
C ILE A 157 31.82 1.96 -3.95
N GLY A 158 32.39 1.34 -2.93
CA GLY A 158 33.77 1.60 -2.49
C GLY A 158 34.12 0.81 -1.25
N ASN A 159 35.36 0.96 -0.81
CA ASN A 159 35.96 0.23 0.31
C ASN A 159 36.09 1.07 1.59
N ASP A 160 35.46 2.24 1.63
CA ASP A 160 35.53 3.17 2.78
C ASP A 160 34.71 2.74 3.99
N GLY A 161 34.01 1.60 3.92
CA GLY A 161 33.11 1.11 4.98
C GLY A 161 31.80 1.91 5.09
N ASP A 162 31.40 2.57 4.01
CA ASP A 162 30.16 3.34 4.00
C ASP A 162 28.95 2.45 4.27
N GLU A 163 28.03 2.96 5.06
CA GLU A 163 26.72 2.34 5.32
C GLU A 163 25.67 2.87 4.35
N ALA A 164 24.64 2.05 4.10
CA ALA A 164 23.50 2.48 3.32
C ALA A 164 22.78 3.64 4.02
N ARG A 165 22.52 4.73 3.30
CA ARG A 165 21.88 5.94 3.81
C ARG A 165 20.51 6.13 3.18
N ILE A 166 19.60 6.78 3.88
CA ILE A 166 18.31 7.19 3.32
C ILE A 166 18.57 8.32 2.32
N PHE A 167 18.24 8.09 1.05
CA PHE A 167 18.22 9.13 0.03
C PHE A 167 16.95 9.98 0.15
N ALA A 168 15.78 9.34 0.26
CA ALA A 168 14.50 9.98 0.47
C ALA A 168 13.51 9.04 1.17
N GLU A 169 12.68 9.61 2.04
CA GLU A 169 11.63 8.89 2.76
C GLU A 169 10.32 8.82 1.97
N GLU A 170 9.51 7.82 2.26
CA GLU A 170 8.17 7.62 1.70
C GLU A 170 8.18 7.56 0.16
N ILE A 171 9.09 6.80 -0.41
CA ILE A 171 9.21 6.61 -1.86
C ILE A 171 8.60 5.27 -2.25
N SER A 172 7.46 5.32 -2.96
CA SER A 172 6.79 4.10 -3.44
C SER A 172 7.49 3.47 -4.62
N THR A 173 8.08 4.27 -5.51
CA THR A 173 8.88 3.79 -6.64
C THR A 173 9.81 4.88 -7.13
N TYR A 174 10.84 4.48 -7.86
CA TYR A 174 11.78 5.41 -8.49
C TYR A 174 12.32 4.83 -9.79
N GLN A 175 12.88 5.69 -10.59
CA GLN A 175 13.58 5.31 -11.82
C GLN A 175 14.81 6.18 -12.03
N LEU A 176 15.94 5.55 -12.32
CA LEU A 176 17.18 6.22 -12.69
C LEU A 176 17.13 6.57 -14.18
N SER A 177 17.55 7.78 -14.56
CA SER A 177 17.66 8.18 -15.97
C SER A 177 18.72 7.34 -16.72
N ALA A 178 18.60 7.26 -18.05
CA ALA A 178 19.50 6.44 -18.86
C ALA A 178 20.99 6.87 -18.73
N ASP A 179 21.25 8.15 -18.47
CA ASP A 179 22.59 8.67 -18.20
C ASP A 179 22.99 8.56 -16.72
N ALA A 180 22.09 8.05 -15.89
CA ALA A 180 22.24 7.89 -14.44
C ALA A 180 22.46 9.22 -13.68
N SER A 181 22.11 10.36 -14.26
CA SER A 181 22.29 11.67 -13.62
C SER A 181 21.10 12.12 -12.80
N LYS A 182 19.91 11.55 -13.05
CA LYS A 182 18.65 11.94 -12.43
C LYS A 182 17.87 10.75 -11.88
N LEU A 183 17.09 11.02 -10.85
CA LEU A 183 16.10 10.12 -10.29
C LEU A 183 14.70 10.71 -10.45
N LEU A 184 13.81 9.97 -11.07
CA LEU A 184 12.37 10.18 -10.95
C LEU A 184 11.92 9.47 -9.67
N LEU A 185 11.34 10.20 -8.74
CA LEU A 185 10.81 9.69 -7.49
C LEU A 185 9.29 9.79 -7.49
N VAL A 186 8.60 8.77 -7.02
CA VAL A 186 7.17 8.80 -6.78
C VAL A 186 6.95 8.62 -5.28
N LYS A 187 6.35 9.62 -4.64
CA LYS A 187 6.01 9.54 -3.22
C LYS A 187 4.97 8.45 -2.95
N TRP A 188 5.11 7.80 -1.82
CA TRP A 188 4.07 6.92 -1.31
C TRP A 188 2.79 7.72 -1.02
N SER A 189 1.64 7.16 -1.34
CA SER A 189 0.34 7.76 -1.09
C SER A 189 -0.64 6.66 -0.71
N GLU A 190 -1.43 6.91 0.30
CA GLU A 190 -2.49 5.99 0.73
C GLU A 190 -3.66 5.96 -0.27
N HIS A 191 -3.86 7.07 -0.99
CA HIS A 191 -4.96 7.24 -1.93
C HIS A 191 -4.46 7.88 -3.23
N GLY A 192 -4.57 7.13 -4.32
CA GLY A 192 -4.26 7.61 -5.66
C GLY A 192 -2.77 7.68 -6.00
N ALA A 193 -2.42 8.37 -7.07
CA ALA A 193 -1.05 8.52 -7.52
C ALA A 193 -0.27 9.49 -6.62
N GLY A 194 0.88 9.05 -6.14
CA GLY A 194 1.77 9.90 -5.35
C GLY A 194 2.38 11.04 -6.17
N ALA A 195 2.80 12.10 -5.48
CA ALA A 195 3.51 13.21 -6.12
C ALA A 195 4.83 12.72 -6.74
N MET A 196 5.15 13.25 -7.93
CA MET A 196 6.34 12.90 -8.68
C MET A 196 7.38 14.03 -8.63
N PHE A 197 8.65 13.64 -8.52
CA PHE A 197 9.78 14.57 -8.42
C PHE A 197 10.91 14.10 -9.32
N VAL A 198 11.63 15.04 -9.95
CA VAL A 198 12.87 14.75 -10.68
C VAL A 198 14.02 15.47 -9.97
N VAL A 199 14.93 14.70 -9.44
CA VAL A 199 16.07 15.19 -8.66
C VAL A 199 17.40 14.67 -9.21
N ASP A 200 18.51 15.27 -8.81
CA ASP A 200 19.82 14.74 -9.13
C ASP A 200 20.07 13.42 -8.40
N ALA A 201 20.69 12.46 -9.08
CA ALA A 201 21.20 11.27 -8.45
C ALA A 201 22.41 11.60 -7.55
N GLY A 202 22.54 10.92 -6.41
CA GLY A 202 23.61 11.23 -5.47
C GLY A 202 23.44 10.53 -4.11
N ASP A 203 23.95 11.16 -3.06
CA ASP A 203 23.96 10.59 -1.71
C ASP A 203 22.73 10.97 -0.88
N LYS A 204 22.03 12.02 -1.23
CA LYS A 204 20.80 12.48 -0.58
C LYS A 204 19.92 13.30 -1.52
N ALA A 205 18.64 13.28 -1.26
CA ALA A 205 17.69 14.16 -1.94
C ALA A 205 17.89 15.64 -1.55
N PRO A 206 17.50 16.58 -2.43
CA PRO A 206 17.55 17.99 -2.11
C PRO A 206 16.59 18.35 -0.96
N GLU A 207 17.01 19.26 -0.06
CA GLU A 207 16.22 19.69 1.09
C GLU A 207 14.86 20.31 0.70
N LYS A 208 14.78 20.94 -0.47
CA LYS A 208 13.55 21.59 -0.96
C LYS A 208 12.94 20.81 -2.12
N MET A 209 12.43 19.62 -1.81
CA MET A 209 11.81 18.70 -2.78
C MET A 209 10.71 19.35 -3.64
N GLU A 210 9.89 20.22 -3.08
CA GLU A 210 8.77 20.85 -3.80
C GLU A 210 9.20 21.63 -5.06
N LYS A 211 10.44 22.12 -5.13
CA LYS A 211 10.98 22.77 -6.33
C LYS A 211 11.20 21.82 -7.51
N HIS A 212 11.29 20.53 -7.22
CA HIS A 212 11.57 19.45 -8.16
C HIS A 212 10.31 18.66 -8.54
N LYS A 213 9.14 19.09 -8.02
CA LYS A 213 7.85 18.45 -8.27
C LYS A 213 7.39 18.62 -9.71
N LEU A 214 6.96 17.53 -10.31
CA LEU A 214 6.34 17.57 -11.63
C LEU A 214 4.89 18.05 -11.54
N ARG A 215 4.54 18.98 -12.39
CA ARG A 215 3.17 19.49 -12.52
C ARG A 215 2.39 18.60 -13.48
N ILE A 216 1.75 17.58 -12.96
CA ILE A 216 0.93 16.65 -13.75
C ILE A 216 -0.57 16.82 -13.48
N GLY A 217 -0.96 17.63 -12.49
CA GLY A 217 -2.36 17.85 -12.10
C GLY A 217 -3.16 18.77 -13.04
N ASP A 218 -2.49 19.50 -13.94
CA ASP A 218 -3.13 20.46 -14.84
C ASP A 218 -3.61 19.84 -16.16
N TRP A 219 -3.38 18.56 -16.34
CA TRP A 219 -3.77 17.86 -17.56
C TRP A 219 -5.29 17.69 -17.60
N ARG A 220 -5.85 17.97 -18.76
CA ARG A 220 -7.27 17.79 -19.03
C ARG A 220 -7.41 16.90 -20.25
N LEU A 221 -8.23 15.86 -20.11
CA LEU A 221 -8.61 14.97 -21.19
C LEU A 221 -10.12 15.13 -21.40
N ALA A 222 -10.55 15.36 -22.64
CA ALA A 222 -11.95 15.27 -22.99
C ALA A 222 -12.32 13.78 -23.12
N VAL A 223 -13.29 13.35 -22.35
CA VAL A 223 -13.75 11.95 -22.31
C VAL A 223 -15.23 11.92 -22.68
N ASP A 224 -15.63 11.01 -23.58
CA ASP A 224 -17.02 10.60 -23.74
C ASP A 224 -17.27 9.39 -22.79
N PRO A 225 -17.98 9.57 -21.67
CA PRO A 225 -18.15 8.51 -20.70
C PRO A 225 -18.85 7.27 -21.28
N ARG A 226 -19.80 7.45 -22.20
CA ARG A 226 -20.52 6.29 -22.76
C ARG A 226 -19.64 5.45 -23.67
N ALA A 227 -18.83 6.09 -24.50
CA ALA A 227 -17.86 5.41 -25.36
C ALA A 227 -16.78 4.73 -24.51
N GLU A 228 -16.30 5.39 -23.46
CA GLU A 228 -15.32 4.83 -22.51
C GLU A 228 -15.89 3.62 -21.76
N TRP A 229 -17.10 3.70 -21.22
CA TRP A 229 -17.75 2.59 -20.52
C TRP A 229 -17.97 1.39 -21.42
N GLN A 230 -18.31 1.61 -22.68
CA GLN A 230 -18.41 0.55 -23.65
C GLN A 230 -17.06 -0.13 -23.90
N GLN A 231 -16.00 0.66 -24.00
CA GLN A 231 -14.63 0.14 -24.12
C GLN A 231 -14.24 -0.67 -22.88
N MET A 232 -14.46 -0.12 -21.70
CA MET A 232 -14.12 -0.77 -20.42
C MET A 232 -14.84 -2.11 -20.24
N PHE A 233 -16.12 -2.17 -20.55
CA PHE A 233 -16.89 -3.42 -20.50
C PHE A 233 -16.34 -4.47 -21.47
N ASN A 234 -16.04 -4.07 -22.70
CA ASN A 234 -15.47 -4.97 -23.70
C ASN A 234 -14.05 -5.41 -23.32
N ASP A 235 -13.26 -4.53 -22.72
CA ASP A 235 -11.92 -4.86 -22.26
C ASP A 235 -11.95 -5.82 -21.07
N ALA A 236 -12.86 -5.63 -20.10
CA ALA A 236 -13.06 -6.58 -19.02
C ALA A 236 -13.41 -7.97 -19.53
N TRP A 237 -14.36 -8.06 -20.48
CA TRP A 237 -14.71 -9.33 -21.11
C TRP A 237 -13.52 -9.95 -21.83
N ARG A 238 -12.78 -9.19 -22.63
CA ARG A 238 -11.62 -9.65 -23.42
C ARG A 238 -10.48 -10.11 -22.51
N MET A 239 -10.17 -9.33 -21.44
CA MET A 239 -9.13 -9.70 -20.50
C MET A 239 -9.39 -11.05 -19.83
N HIS A 240 -10.62 -11.31 -19.39
CA HIS A 240 -10.97 -12.62 -18.85
C HIS A 240 -10.81 -13.73 -19.88
N ARG A 241 -11.25 -13.52 -21.12
CA ARG A 241 -11.08 -14.50 -22.20
C ARG A 241 -9.61 -14.82 -22.50
N GLU A 242 -8.74 -13.78 -22.52
CA GLU A 242 -7.35 -13.92 -22.97
C GLU A 242 -6.42 -14.41 -21.87
N PHE A 243 -6.73 -14.07 -20.60
CA PHE A 243 -5.87 -14.35 -19.45
C PHE A 243 -6.46 -15.35 -18.44
N SER A 244 -7.59 -15.97 -18.76
CA SER A 244 -8.12 -17.06 -17.91
C SER A 244 -7.10 -18.19 -17.82
N PHE A 245 -6.92 -18.74 -16.62
CA PHE A 245 -6.11 -19.94 -16.41
C PHE A 245 -6.70 -21.17 -17.10
N ASP A 246 -8.01 -21.16 -17.36
CA ASP A 246 -8.76 -22.21 -18.05
C ASP A 246 -9.26 -21.65 -19.39
N PRO A 247 -8.72 -22.14 -20.54
CA PRO A 247 -9.16 -21.72 -21.86
C PRO A 247 -10.64 -21.99 -22.15
N ASP A 248 -11.21 -23.01 -21.52
CA ASP A 248 -12.61 -23.40 -21.69
C ASP A 248 -13.55 -22.58 -20.77
N MET A 249 -13.03 -21.53 -20.10
CA MET A 249 -13.80 -20.63 -19.24
C MET A 249 -14.68 -21.37 -18.22
N ARG A 250 -14.20 -22.51 -17.70
CA ARG A 250 -14.93 -23.41 -16.78
C ARG A 250 -16.25 -23.92 -17.34
N GLY A 251 -16.34 -24.06 -18.66
CA GLY A 251 -17.55 -24.49 -19.38
C GLY A 251 -18.60 -23.38 -19.54
N VAL A 252 -18.27 -22.12 -19.21
CA VAL A 252 -19.16 -20.97 -19.42
C VAL A 252 -19.06 -20.51 -20.87
N ASP A 253 -20.21 -20.39 -21.55
CA ASP A 253 -20.27 -19.72 -22.86
C ASP A 253 -20.06 -18.20 -22.66
N TRP A 254 -18.78 -17.80 -22.72
CA TRP A 254 -18.35 -16.44 -22.42
C TRP A 254 -18.83 -15.41 -23.45
N ASP A 255 -19.03 -15.84 -24.71
CA ASP A 255 -19.63 -14.99 -25.74
C ASP A 255 -21.13 -14.76 -25.48
N ALA A 256 -21.87 -15.78 -25.07
CA ALA A 256 -23.26 -15.66 -24.68
C ALA A 256 -23.43 -14.76 -23.42
N VAL A 257 -22.50 -14.85 -22.46
CA VAL A 257 -22.47 -13.94 -21.31
C VAL A 257 -22.31 -12.50 -21.79
N ARG A 258 -21.34 -12.20 -22.64
CA ARG A 258 -21.19 -10.86 -23.20
C ARG A 258 -22.46 -10.37 -23.91
N ALA A 259 -23.05 -11.20 -24.77
CA ALA A 259 -24.26 -10.87 -25.50
C ALA A 259 -25.45 -10.55 -24.59
N ARG A 260 -25.54 -11.18 -23.41
CA ARG A 260 -26.56 -10.94 -22.38
C ARG A 260 -26.40 -9.58 -21.71
N TYR A 261 -25.19 -9.22 -21.33
CA TYR A 261 -24.92 -8.00 -20.52
C TYR A 261 -24.72 -6.75 -21.38
N LEU A 262 -24.13 -6.85 -22.57
CA LEU A 262 -23.82 -5.72 -23.43
C LEU A 262 -25.00 -4.77 -23.71
N PRO A 263 -26.25 -5.23 -23.97
CA PRO A 263 -27.38 -4.35 -24.18
C PRO A 263 -27.76 -3.50 -22.96
N LEU A 264 -27.45 -3.97 -21.75
CA LEU A 264 -27.74 -3.28 -20.50
C LEU A 264 -26.84 -2.05 -20.32
N LEU A 265 -25.69 -2.02 -20.96
CA LEU A 265 -24.74 -0.91 -20.91
C LEU A 265 -25.35 0.41 -21.39
N ALA A 266 -26.32 0.38 -22.32
CA ALA A 266 -27.03 1.57 -22.76
C ALA A 266 -27.85 2.26 -21.64
N ARG A 267 -28.15 1.55 -20.57
CA ARG A 267 -28.91 2.04 -19.40
C ARG A 267 -28.00 2.60 -18.30
N VAL A 268 -26.70 2.35 -18.37
CA VAL A 268 -25.72 2.81 -17.38
C VAL A 268 -25.64 4.32 -17.43
N THR A 269 -25.80 4.96 -16.29
CA THR A 269 -25.80 6.43 -16.14
C THR A 269 -24.63 6.93 -15.29
N ASP A 270 -24.02 6.08 -14.47
CA ASP A 270 -22.87 6.42 -13.65
C ASP A 270 -21.85 5.27 -13.53
N ARG A 271 -20.73 5.55 -12.90
CA ARG A 271 -19.63 4.62 -12.76
C ARG A 271 -19.91 3.45 -11.83
N ASN A 272 -20.78 3.60 -10.82
CA ASN A 272 -21.14 2.52 -9.91
C ASN A 272 -22.00 1.49 -10.63
N GLU A 273 -22.95 1.96 -11.45
CA GLU A 273 -23.77 1.07 -12.28
C GLU A 273 -22.93 0.29 -13.31
N LEU A 274 -21.87 0.91 -13.85
CA LEU A 274 -20.92 0.20 -14.71
C LEU A 274 -20.15 -0.88 -13.94
N GLU A 275 -19.72 -0.59 -12.72
CA GLU A 275 -19.05 -1.57 -11.85
C GLU A 275 -19.97 -2.74 -11.54
N ASP A 276 -21.21 -2.48 -11.17
CA ASP A 276 -22.22 -3.51 -10.88
C ASP A 276 -22.46 -4.40 -12.11
N LEU A 277 -22.66 -3.79 -13.28
CA LEU A 277 -22.88 -4.52 -14.52
C LEU A 277 -21.68 -5.40 -14.90
N THR A 278 -20.49 -4.82 -14.81
CA THR A 278 -19.24 -5.55 -15.12
C THR A 278 -18.98 -6.64 -14.06
N GLY A 279 -19.26 -6.34 -12.80
CA GLY A 279 -19.17 -7.28 -11.69
C GLY A 279 -20.09 -8.48 -11.88
N GLN A 280 -21.35 -8.25 -12.27
CA GLN A 280 -22.30 -9.32 -12.58
C GLN A 280 -21.83 -10.18 -13.77
N MET A 281 -21.31 -9.56 -14.83
CA MET A 281 -20.73 -10.29 -15.96
C MET A 281 -19.58 -11.20 -15.51
N THR A 282 -18.63 -10.68 -14.73
CA THR A 282 -17.46 -11.46 -14.30
C THR A 282 -17.82 -12.55 -13.29
N ALA A 283 -18.87 -12.34 -12.48
CA ALA A 283 -19.35 -13.32 -11.51
C ALA A 283 -19.88 -14.62 -12.16
N GLU A 284 -20.32 -14.58 -13.41
CA GLU A 284 -20.73 -15.78 -14.17
C GLU A 284 -19.62 -16.84 -14.25
N LEU A 285 -18.36 -16.44 -14.14
CA LEU A 285 -17.22 -17.36 -14.12
C LEU A 285 -17.08 -18.16 -12.82
N GLY A 286 -17.75 -17.75 -11.74
CA GLY A 286 -17.64 -18.40 -10.43
C GLY A 286 -16.22 -18.39 -9.86
N ILE A 287 -15.45 -17.33 -10.12
CA ILE A 287 -14.05 -17.18 -9.66
C ILE A 287 -14.02 -16.23 -8.47
N LEU A 288 -13.53 -16.71 -7.33
CA LEU A 288 -13.53 -15.96 -6.05
C LEU A 288 -12.76 -14.63 -6.14
N HIS A 289 -11.64 -14.60 -6.82
CA HIS A 289 -10.75 -13.42 -6.84
C HIS A 289 -10.94 -12.51 -8.07
N SER A 290 -12.00 -12.71 -8.85
CA SER A 290 -12.41 -11.77 -9.89
C SER A 290 -13.33 -10.71 -9.28
N GLN A 291 -12.85 -9.48 -9.18
CA GLN A 291 -13.57 -8.37 -8.55
C GLN A 291 -13.45 -7.12 -9.41
N VAL A 292 -14.55 -6.36 -9.47
CA VAL A 292 -14.60 -5.04 -10.12
C VAL A 292 -14.75 -3.98 -9.05
N ARG A 293 -13.82 -3.02 -9.02
CA ARG A 293 -13.82 -1.93 -8.04
C ARG A 293 -12.91 -0.78 -8.46
N GLY A 294 -13.12 0.38 -7.86
CA GLY A 294 -12.28 1.56 -8.07
C GLY A 294 -12.83 2.48 -9.17
N GLY A 295 -11.95 3.23 -9.80
CA GLY A 295 -12.31 4.20 -10.84
C GLY A 295 -12.61 5.60 -10.33
N ASP A 296 -12.85 6.50 -11.26
CA ASP A 296 -13.13 7.91 -11.04
C ASP A 296 -14.62 8.15 -10.74
N LYS A 297 -14.99 7.83 -9.50
CA LYS A 297 -16.34 8.10 -9.01
C LYS A 297 -16.49 9.59 -8.70
N ARG A 298 -17.62 10.19 -9.08
CA ARG A 298 -17.97 11.50 -8.56
C ARG A 298 -18.02 11.43 -7.04
N ARG A 299 -17.16 12.21 -6.40
CA ARG A 299 -17.28 12.44 -4.96
C ARG A 299 -18.25 13.62 -4.80
N ASP A 300 -19.34 13.33 -4.15
CA ASP A 300 -20.25 14.36 -3.67
C ASP A 300 -19.82 14.72 -2.24
N ASP A 301 -19.22 15.89 -2.07
CA ASP A 301 -18.78 16.36 -0.74
C ASP A 301 -19.99 16.73 0.14
N GLU A 302 -21.20 16.82 -0.44
CA GLU A 302 -22.44 17.13 0.26
C GLU A 302 -23.21 15.89 0.75
N VAL A 303 -22.71 14.67 0.46
CA VAL A 303 -23.35 13.45 0.99
C VAL A 303 -23.31 13.47 2.51
N ALA A 304 -24.48 13.45 3.10
CA ALA A 304 -24.65 13.35 4.55
C ALA A 304 -23.98 12.06 5.07
N LYS A 305 -23.08 12.21 6.02
CA LYS A 305 -22.39 11.08 6.64
C LYS A 305 -23.24 10.54 7.78
N PRO A 306 -23.72 9.29 7.72
CA PRO A 306 -24.53 8.72 8.78
C PRO A 306 -23.73 8.58 10.07
N ALA A 307 -24.43 8.72 11.20
CA ALA A 307 -23.88 8.44 12.51
C ALA A 307 -24.88 7.65 13.37
N ALA A 308 -24.36 6.97 14.39
CA ALA A 308 -25.10 6.02 15.19
C ALA A 308 -24.85 6.17 16.69
N LEU A 309 -25.83 5.78 17.47
CA LEU A 309 -25.80 5.82 18.95
C LEU A 309 -25.33 4.50 19.58
N GLY A 310 -25.08 3.45 18.79
CA GLY A 310 -24.66 2.14 19.29
C GLY A 310 -25.77 1.39 20.01
N ALA A 311 -26.98 1.39 19.44
CA ALA A 311 -28.12 0.72 19.99
C ALA A 311 -29.14 0.31 18.91
N ASP A 312 -29.88 -0.74 19.16
CA ASP A 312 -31.07 -1.10 18.37
C ASP A 312 -32.26 -0.25 18.82
N LEU A 313 -32.87 0.39 17.82
CA LEU A 313 -34.03 1.26 18.03
C LEU A 313 -35.29 0.64 17.42
N VAL A 314 -36.36 0.65 18.17
CA VAL A 314 -37.68 0.15 17.73
C VAL A 314 -38.74 1.25 17.84
N ALA A 315 -39.42 1.51 16.75
CA ALA A 315 -40.48 2.52 16.73
C ALA A 315 -41.63 2.16 17.70
N VAL A 316 -42.04 3.15 18.49
CA VAL A 316 -43.20 3.10 19.41
C VAL A 316 -44.04 4.35 19.22
N ALA A 317 -45.21 4.42 19.87
CA ALA A 317 -46.19 5.50 19.64
C ALA A 317 -45.61 6.92 19.77
N ASN A 318 -44.68 7.14 20.70
CA ASN A 318 -44.18 8.48 21.04
C ASN A 318 -42.66 8.65 20.81
N GLY A 319 -42.06 7.88 19.91
CA GLY A 319 -40.62 7.95 19.64
C GLY A 319 -39.99 6.60 19.31
N LEU A 320 -38.72 6.42 19.63
CA LEU A 320 -38.00 5.16 19.41
C LEU A 320 -37.47 4.60 20.73
N LYS A 321 -37.92 3.38 21.04
CA LYS A 321 -37.46 2.63 22.21
C LYS A 321 -36.02 2.14 21.97
N LEU A 322 -35.16 2.35 22.94
CA LEU A 322 -33.86 1.70 23.03
C LEU A 322 -34.09 0.23 23.38
N ALA A 323 -34.13 -0.62 22.35
CA ALA A 323 -34.44 -2.03 22.53
C ALA A 323 -33.23 -2.79 23.08
N HIS A 324 -32.03 -2.43 22.63
CA HIS A 324 -30.78 -3.00 23.06
C HIS A 324 -29.66 -1.96 22.90
N ILE A 325 -28.80 -1.78 23.91
CA ILE A 325 -27.58 -0.97 23.83
C ILE A 325 -26.42 -1.93 23.68
N TYR A 326 -25.60 -1.73 22.62
CA TYR A 326 -24.51 -2.65 22.31
C TYR A 326 -23.51 -2.72 23.45
N ARG A 327 -23.15 -3.94 23.81
CA ARG A 327 -22.21 -4.27 24.88
C ARG A 327 -20.82 -4.45 24.29
N SER A 328 -19.81 -4.27 25.13
CA SER A 328 -18.44 -4.57 24.83
C SER A 328 -17.77 -5.21 26.03
N ASP A 329 -16.58 -5.72 25.87
CA ASP A 329 -15.77 -6.16 26.98
C ASP A 329 -15.57 -4.99 27.97
N PRO A 330 -15.95 -5.16 29.27
CA PRO A 330 -15.80 -4.10 30.27
C PRO A 330 -14.37 -3.60 30.44
N GLU A 331 -13.37 -4.44 30.12
CA GLU A 331 -11.95 -4.09 30.21
C GLU A 331 -11.45 -3.23 29.03
N LEU A 332 -12.27 -3.07 27.96
CA LEU A 332 -11.97 -2.30 26.78
C LEU A 332 -12.85 -1.02 26.70
N PRO A 333 -12.57 0.01 27.50
CA PRO A 333 -13.44 1.21 27.56
C PRO A 333 -13.57 1.97 26.25
N SER A 334 -12.58 1.85 25.34
CA SER A 334 -12.58 2.47 24.01
C SER A 334 -13.62 1.86 23.07
N GLU A 335 -14.07 0.63 23.35
CA GLU A 335 -15.05 -0.10 22.54
C GLU A 335 -16.48 0.08 23.03
N ARG A 336 -16.70 0.87 24.07
CA ARG A 336 -18.07 1.12 24.58
C ARG A 336 -18.91 1.89 23.57
N ALA A 337 -20.14 1.38 23.38
CA ALA A 337 -21.15 2.08 22.59
C ALA A 337 -21.40 3.50 23.12
N PRO A 338 -21.73 4.48 22.28
CA PRO A 338 -22.01 5.85 22.69
C PRO A 338 -22.96 5.96 23.88
N LEU A 339 -24.04 5.20 23.89
CA LEU A 339 -25.03 5.21 24.97
C LEU A 339 -24.58 4.45 26.24
N ALA A 340 -23.55 3.62 26.17
CA ALA A 340 -22.98 2.88 27.30
C ALA A 340 -21.77 3.60 27.97
N ARG A 341 -21.40 4.76 27.47
CA ARG A 341 -20.23 5.52 28.01
C ARG A 341 -20.56 6.14 29.38
N PRO A 342 -19.58 6.26 30.26
CA PRO A 342 -19.75 6.95 31.53
C PRO A 342 -20.27 8.39 31.33
N GLY A 343 -21.24 8.79 32.15
CA GLY A 343 -21.87 10.11 32.06
C GLY A 343 -23.07 10.19 31.14
N VAL A 344 -23.38 9.14 30.38
CA VAL A 344 -24.60 9.04 29.54
C VAL A 344 -25.67 8.32 30.35
N ASP A 345 -26.75 9.01 30.69
CA ASP A 345 -27.91 8.39 31.38
C ASP A 345 -28.92 7.89 30.36
N ALA A 346 -28.60 6.77 29.70
CA ALA A 346 -29.51 6.05 28.80
C ALA A 346 -29.57 4.58 29.21
N ARG A 347 -30.77 3.96 29.11
CA ARG A 347 -30.98 2.57 29.47
C ARG A 347 -31.88 1.88 28.45
N GLU A 348 -31.72 0.57 28.32
CA GLU A 348 -32.69 -0.24 27.57
C GLU A 348 -34.10 -0.03 28.11
N GLY A 349 -35.03 0.18 27.21
CA GLY A 349 -36.40 0.52 27.56
C GLY A 349 -36.73 2.00 27.52
N ASP A 350 -35.77 2.91 27.59
CA ASP A 350 -36.04 4.33 27.42
C ASP A 350 -36.55 4.64 26.01
N VAL A 351 -37.38 5.64 25.87
CA VAL A 351 -37.94 6.10 24.57
C VAL A 351 -37.22 7.40 24.18
N LEU A 352 -36.45 7.36 23.10
CA LEU A 352 -35.83 8.53 22.46
C LEU A 352 -36.95 9.36 21.79
N THR A 353 -37.13 10.60 22.21
CA THR A 353 -38.17 11.49 21.72
C THR A 353 -37.65 12.65 20.90
N ALA A 354 -36.39 13.09 21.13
CA ALA A 354 -35.76 14.13 20.34
C ALA A 354 -34.21 14.02 20.37
N ILE A 355 -33.58 14.54 19.33
CA ILE A 355 -32.13 14.72 19.20
C ILE A 355 -31.86 16.19 18.88
N ASN A 356 -31.04 16.87 19.65
CA ASN A 356 -30.76 18.31 19.51
C ASN A 356 -32.03 19.18 19.40
N GLY A 357 -33.11 18.81 20.10
CA GLY A 357 -34.38 19.48 20.06
C GLY A 357 -35.28 19.12 18.87
N GLN A 358 -34.79 18.36 17.90
CA GLN A 358 -35.59 17.84 16.79
C GLN A 358 -36.33 16.57 17.23
N ALA A 359 -37.63 16.56 17.13
CA ALA A 359 -38.45 15.40 17.49
C ALA A 359 -38.17 14.21 16.54
N VAL A 360 -38.03 13.00 17.10
CA VAL A 360 -37.84 11.77 16.33
C VAL A 360 -38.95 10.79 16.58
N ARG A 361 -39.55 10.26 15.50
CA ARG A 361 -40.68 9.33 15.53
C ARG A 361 -40.44 8.09 14.68
N SER A 362 -39.46 8.16 13.79
CA SER A 362 -39.05 7.08 12.88
C SER A 362 -37.54 6.94 12.85
N LEU A 363 -37.03 5.80 12.34
CA LEU A 363 -35.60 5.62 12.09
C LEU A 363 -35.04 6.63 11.09
N ALA A 364 -35.86 7.08 10.14
CA ALA A 364 -35.46 8.14 9.19
C ALA A 364 -35.22 9.47 9.94
N ASP A 365 -36.09 9.86 10.89
CA ASP A 365 -35.89 11.09 11.68
C ASP A 365 -34.58 11.02 12.48
N VAL A 366 -34.22 9.82 13.01
CA VAL A 366 -32.99 9.63 13.73
C VAL A 366 -31.77 9.75 12.76
N ALA A 367 -31.89 9.14 11.59
CA ALA A 367 -30.81 9.23 10.56
C ALA A 367 -30.59 10.69 10.14
N ASP A 368 -31.67 11.45 9.93
CA ASP A 368 -31.59 12.87 9.57
C ASP A 368 -30.99 13.70 10.70
N ALA A 369 -31.45 13.50 11.95
CA ALA A 369 -30.93 14.23 13.11
C ALA A 369 -29.49 13.92 13.46
N LEU A 370 -29.01 12.71 13.12
CA LEU A 370 -27.61 12.28 13.32
C LEU A 370 -26.73 12.51 12.11
N ALA A 371 -27.24 12.96 10.96
CA ALA A 371 -26.45 13.24 9.78
C ALA A 371 -25.29 14.21 10.10
N ASN A 372 -24.06 13.84 9.76
CA ASN A 372 -22.83 14.59 10.03
C ASN A 372 -22.55 14.86 11.53
N GLN A 373 -23.09 14.06 12.45
CA GLN A 373 -22.89 14.20 13.89
C GLN A 373 -21.86 13.22 14.48
N ALA A 374 -21.24 12.35 13.68
CA ALA A 374 -20.18 11.47 14.16
C ALA A 374 -19.04 12.27 14.84
N GLY A 375 -18.67 11.87 16.06
CA GLY A 375 -17.66 12.55 16.87
C GLY A 375 -18.10 13.87 17.53
N LYS A 376 -19.34 14.33 17.31
CA LYS A 376 -19.89 15.55 17.92
C LYS A 376 -20.85 15.19 19.05
N GLN A 377 -20.92 16.04 20.05
CA GLN A 377 -21.92 15.88 21.12
C GLN A 377 -23.33 16.19 20.61
N VAL A 378 -24.29 15.33 20.93
CA VAL A 378 -25.70 15.52 20.66
C VAL A 378 -26.50 15.42 21.97
N LEU A 379 -27.48 16.30 22.12
CA LEU A 379 -28.42 16.29 23.25
C LEU A 379 -29.55 15.32 22.91
N LEU A 380 -29.74 14.31 23.73
CA LEU A 380 -30.83 13.32 23.62
C LEU A 380 -31.92 13.64 24.64
N ALA A 381 -33.15 13.76 24.20
CA ALA A 381 -34.33 13.77 25.05
C ALA A 381 -34.92 12.36 25.13
N LEU A 382 -35.05 11.82 26.31
CA LEU A 382 -35.49 10.49 26.60
C LEU A 382 -36.72 10.53 27.50
N ASN A 383 -37.59 9.51 27.40
CA ASN A 383 -38.67 9.25 28.35
C ASN A 383 -38.45 7.90 29.02
N ARG A 384 -38.31 7.91 30.34
CA ARG A 384 -38.15 6.71 31.18
C ARG A 384 -39.38 6.55 32.05
N ASN A 385 -40.23 5.56 31.74
CA ASN A 385 -41.46 5.26 32.52
C ASN A 385 -42.35 6.50 32.76
N GLY A 386 -42.52 7.36 31.77
CA GLY A 386 -43.30 8.58 31.85
C GLY A 386 -42.54 9.83 32.30
N SER A 387 -41.33 9.69 32.80
CA SER A 387 -40.48 10.80 33.22
C SER A 387 -39.54 11.26 32.11
N ALA A 388 -39.55 12.54 31.80
CA ALA A 388 -38.61 13.13 30.83
C ALA A 388 -37.25 13.30 31.44
N LEU A 389 -36.20 12.96 30.68
CA LEU A 389 -34.83 13.20 31.05
C LEU A 389 -34.01 13.60 29.81
N GLN A 390 -32.84 14.18 30.04
CA GLN A 390 -31.92 14.56 28.98
C GLN A 390 -30.51 14.03 29.29
N THR A 391 -29.79 13.61 28.25
CA THR A 391 -28.41 13.21 28.37
C THR A 391 -27.65 13.61 27.10
N VAL A 392 -26.33 13.68 27.20
CA VAL A 392 -25.47 14.01 26.06
C VAL A 392 -24.69 12.77 25.65
N ALA A 393 -24.72 12.44 24.37
CA ALA A 393 -23.95 11.35 23.80
C ALA A 393 -23.09 11.84 22.62
N THR A 394 -22.06 11.08 22.27
CA THR A 394 -21.22 11.35 21.09
C THR A 394 -21.39 10.19 20.11
N PRO A 395 -22.18 10.34 19.04
CA PRO A 395 -22.40 9.31 18.03
C PRO A 395 -21.09 8.91 17.35
N VAL A 396 -21.07 7.70 16.80
CA VAL A 396 -19.97 7.17 16.00
C VAL A 396 -20.35 7.08 14.53
N ASP A 397 -19.37 6.94 13.63
CA ASP A 397 -19.63 6.70 12.21
C ASP A 397 -20.09 5.25 11.94
N SER A 398 -20.57 4.98 10.71
CA SER A 398 -21.10 3.68 10.32
C SER A 398 -20.08 2.54 10.42
N ARG A 399 -18.79 2.81 10.19
CA ARG A 399 -17.74 1.80 10.31
C ARG A 399 -17.55 1.39 11.77
N SER A 400 -17.50 2.38 12.64
CA SER A 400 -17.40 2.18 14.09
C SER A 400 -18.65 1.46 14.62
N GLU A 401 -19.85 1.82 14.13
CA GLU A 401 -21.08 1.12 14.50
C GLU A 401 -21.06 -0.36 14.12
N SER A 402 -20.55 -0.71 12.94
CA SER A 402 -20.40 -2.11 12.53
C SER A 402 -19.47 -2.88 13.49
N GLY A 403 -18.39 -2.24 13.95
CA GLY A 403 -17.52 -2.80 14.98
C GLY A 403 -18.23 -3.01 16.31
N LEU A 404 -19.06 -2.04 16.75
CA LEU A 404 -19.85 -2.16 17.98
C LEU A 404 -20.86 -3.31 17.91
N ARG A 405 -21.53 -3.51 16.79
CA ARG A 405 -22.44 -4.66 16.57
C ARG A 405 -21.71 -5.99 16.65
N TYR A 406 -20.53 -6.04 16.06
CA TYR A 406 -19.70 -7.24 16.10
C TYR A 406 -19.22 -7.55 17.53
N GLY A 407 -18.73 -6.54 18.25
CA GLY A 407 -18.32 -6.68 19.65
C GLY A 407 -19.47 -7.08 20.57
N ASP A 408 -20.68 -6.57 20.34
CA ASP A 408 -21.90 -6.98 21.07
C ASP A 408 -22.21 -8.46 20.85
N TRP A 409 -22.14 -8.92 19.60
CA TRP A 409 -22.34 -10.32 19.27
C TRP A 409 -21.27 -11.21 19.94
N GLU A 410 -20.01 -10.81 19.92
CA GLU A 410 -18.92 -11.54 20.56
C GLU A 410 -19.12 -11.63 22.07
N GLU A 411 -19.42 -10.51 22.72
CA GLU A 411 -19.68 -10.42 24.16
C GLU A 411 -20.90 -11.29 24.56
N ASP A 412 -21.98 -11.28 23.79
CA ASP A 412 -23.13 -12.15 24.03
C ASP A 412 -22.73 -13.64 23.97
N ARG A 413 -21.89 -14.04 22.99
CA ARG A 413 -21.37 -15.42 22.89
C ARG A 413 -20.48 -15.77 24.09
N ARG A 414 -19.60 -14.85 24.49
CA ARG A 414 -18.74 -15.02 25.66
C ARG A 414 -19.56 -15.23 26.92
N GLN A 415 -20.57 -14.40 27.16
CA GLN A 415 -21.42 -14.50 28.33
C GLN A 415 -22.22 -15.82 28.35
N ARG A 416 -22.74 -16.26 27.22
CA ARG A 416 -23.48 -17.53 27.10
C ARG A 416 -22.59 -18.72 27.40
N VAL A 417 -21.37 -18.74 26.88
CA VAL A 417 -20.42 -19.82 27.12
C VAL A 417 -20.00 -19.87 28.59
N LEU A 418 -19.69 -18.70 29.18
CA LEU A 418 -19.35 -18.61 30.61
C LEU A 418 -20.49 -19.10 31.49
N ALA A 419 -21.71 -18.68 31.24
CA ALA A 419 -22.89 -19.11 31.98
C ALA A 419 -23.12 -20.62 31.86
N SER A 420 -23.12 -21.16 30.63
CA SER A 420 -23.32 -22.58 30.37
C SER A 420 -22.19 -23.44 30.93
N GLY A 421 -20.97 -22.97 30.85
CA GLY A 421 -19.78 -23.63 31.38
C GLY A 421 -19.58 -23.44 32.88
N LYS A 422 -20.48 -22.68 33.56
CA LYS A 422 -20.36 -22.36 35.01
C LYS A 422 -18.98 -21.77 35.34
N GLY A 423 -18.46 -20.91 34.51
CA GLY A 423 -17.14 -20.29 34.64
C GLY A 423 -15.94 -21.23 34.38
N ARG A 424 -16.16 -22.48 33.95
CA ARG A 424 -15.08 -23.44 33.69
C ARG A 424 -14.64 -23.50 32.24
N ILE A 425 -15.39 -22.88 31.33
CA ILE A 425 -15.11 -22.84 29.88
C ILE A 425 -14.95 -21.41 29.49
N GLY A 426 -13.82 -21.06 28.88
CA GLY A 426 -13.58 -19.76 28.26
C GLY A 426 -14.09 -19.73 26.82
N TYR A 427 -14.40 -18.55 26.34
CA TYR A 427 -14.70 -18.27 24.93
C TYR A 427 -13.57 -17.42 24.35
N LEU A 428 -13.07 -17.81 23.21
CA LEU A 428 -12.10 -17.07 22.42
C LEU A 428 -12.63 -16.98 20.98
N HIS A 429 -12.59 -15.78 20.41
CA HIS A 429 -13.04 -15.52 19.04
C HIS A 429 -11.92 -14.97 18.19
#